data_8da7aebdb4202430792419cf10a25c54
#
_entry.id   8da7aebdb4202430792419cf10a25c54
#
_cell.length_a   1.000
_cell.length_b   1.000
_cell.length_c   1.000
_cell.angle_alpha   90.00
_cell.angle_beta   90.00
_cell.angle_gamma   90.00
#
_symmetry.space_group_name_H-M   'P 1'
#
loop_
_entity.id
_entity.type
_entity.pdbx_description
1 polymer ?
#
loop_
_entity_poly.entity_id
_entity_poly.type
_entity_poly.pdbx_seq_one_letter_code
_entity_poly.pdbx_strand_id
1 'polypeptide(L)'
;RGWEVVANGLDMGHIIHGEMDREEEAAMIKGVLDSLRKLSGQPVRGWLSPIRSESFNTPDIAAANGIEYLCDWLNDDMPYAFETKSGTIHNLPHTMELDDQQVLVTLRHTEQEYVDQLKDQFDCLYAESAERGGRVMAINLNPWVTGQAYRIKALEEALSYISGHDGVWTATGAEILDAFKAQA
;
A
#
# COMPACT_ATOMS: atom_id res chain seq x y z
N ARG A 1 2.35 15.51 -10.95
CA ARG A 1 3.40 14.49 -11.05
C ARG A 1 2.84 13.04 -11.01
N GLY A 2 1.53 12.87 -11.05
CA GLY A 2 0.88 11.55 -11.06
C GLY A 2 0.92 10.80 -9.72
N TRP A 3 1.20 11.46 -8.61
CA TRP A 3 1.18 10.85 -7.28
C TRP A 3 -0.25 10.74 -6.77
N GLU A 4 -0.59 9.62 -6.17
CA GLU A 4 -1.82 9.42 -5.43
C GLU A 4 -1.60 9.71 -3.94
N VAL A 5 -2.61 10.27 -3.30
CA VAL A 5 -2.66 10.43 -1.84
C VAL A 5 -3.48 9.30 -1.26
N VAL A 6 -2.83 8.44 -0.48
CA VAL A 6 -3.46 7.40 0.33
C VAL A 6 -3.50 7.87 1.78
N ALA A 7 -4.64 7.72 2.45
CA ALA A 7 -4.78 8.10 3.85
C ALA A 7 -4.10 7.06 4.76
N ASN A 8 -3.41 7.54 5.80
CA ASN A 8 -2.70 6.70 6.77
C ASN A 8 -2.97 7.17 8.21
N GLY A 9 -4.25 7.19 8.60
CA GLY A 9 -4.66 7.62 9.93
C GLY A 9 -4.38 9.09 10.25
N LEU A 10 -4.58 9.48 11.50
CA LEU A 10 -4.34 10.84 11.96
C LEU A 10 -2.83 11.10 12.18
N ASP A 11 -2.23 10.30 13.01
CA ASP A 11 -0.79 10.28 13.29
C ASP A 11 -0.42 8.97 14.02
N MET A 12 0.88 8.78 14.30
CA MET A 12 1.39 7.59 14.99
C MET A 12 1.08 7.55 16.50
N GLY A 13 0.49 8.59 17.04
CA GLY A 13 0.02 8.64 18.44
C GLY A 13 -1.44 8.20 18.59
N HIS A 14 -2.17 8.09 17.48
CA HIS A 14 -3.59 7.74 17.44
C HIS A 14 -3.79 6.45 16.62
N ILE A 15 -3.34 5.33 17.19
CA ILE A 15 -3.44 4.02 16.55
C ILE A 15 -4.85 3.48 16.74
N ILE A 16 -5.46 3.05 15.65
CA ILE A 16 -6.74 2.33 15.69
C ILE A 16 -6.53 0.95 16.32
N HIS A 17 -7.44 0.52 17.18
CA HIS A 17 -7.37 -0.77 17.85
C HIS A 17 -8.77 -1.36 18.07
N GLY A 18 -8.84 -2.66 18.34
CA GLY A 18 -10.09 -3.42 18.39
C GLY A 18 -11.11 -2.97 19.47
N GLU A 19 -10.66 -2.24 20.49
CA GLU A 19 -11.51 -1.73 21.58
C GLU A 19 -11.89 -0.25 21.39
N MET A 20 -11.51 0.38 20.26
CA MET A 20 -11.85 1.78 20.00
C MET A 20 -13.36 1.94 19.83
N ASP A 21 -13.93 3.00 20.41
CA ASP A 21 -15.33 3.33 20.19
C ASP A 21 -15.59 3.65 18.71
N ARG A 22 -16.66 3.08 18.16
CA ARG A 22 -16.99 3.20 16.74
C ARG A 22 -17.21 4.65 16.30
N GLU A 23 -17.85 5.47 17.15
CA GLU A 23 -18.17 6.86 16.79
C GLU A 23 -16.90 7.72 16.82
N GLU A 24 -16.02 7.45 17.78
CA GLU A 24 -14.70 8.08 17.88
C GLU A 24 -13.83 7.74 16.68
N GLU A 25 -13.74 6.46 16.32
CA GLU A 25 -13.04 6.00 15.14
C GLU A 25 -13.58 6.62 13.85
N ALA A 26 -14.90 6.65 13.69
CA ALA A 26 -15.55 7.23 12.52
C ALA A 26 -15.28 8.73 12.40
N ALA A 27 -15.31 9.46 13.51
CA ALA A 27 -15.01 10.89 13.54
C ALA A 27 -13.54 11.15 13.16
N MET A 28 -12.62 10.34 13.65
CA MET A 28 -11.19 10.42 13.34
C MET A 28 -10.94 10.13 11.86
N ILE A 29 -11.41 9.01 11.33
CA ILE A 29 -11.22 8.63 9.91
C ILE A 29 -11.81 9.72 9.00
N LYS A 30 -13.03 10.16 9.28
CA LYS A 30 -13.67 11.22 8.49
C LYS A 30 -12.85 12.52 8.53
N GLY A 31 -12.37 12.95 9.69
CA GLY A 31 -11.58 14.16 9.83
C GLY A 31 -10.28 14.13 9.04
N VAL A 32 -9.62 12.97 9.02
CA VAL A 32 -8.41 12.71 8.21
C VAL A 32 -8.73 12.83 6.72
N LEU A 33 -9.77 12.14 6.26
CA LEU A 33 -10.14 12.14 4.84
C LEU A 33 -10.56 13.53 4.35
N ASP A 34 -11.38 14.24 5.12
CA ASP A 34 -11.79 15.61 4.79
C ASP A 34 -10.58 16.55 4.67
N SER A 35 -9.62 16.41 5.58
CA SER A 35 -8.39 17.21 5.58
C SER A 35 -7.52 16.90 4.37
N LEU A 36 -7.27 15.63 4.09
CA LEU A 36 -6.44 15.22 2.95
C LEU A 36 -7.08 15.59 1.62
N ARG A 37 -8.38 15.39 1.45
CA ARG A 37 -9.11 15.79 0.24
C ARG A 37 -9.05 17.29 0.01
N LYS A 38 -9.24 18.08 1.07
CA LYS A 38 -9.16 19.54 1.01
C LYS A 38 -7.76 20.03 0.64
N LEU A 39 -6.72 19.42 1.20
CA LEU A 39 -5.33 19.87 1.00
C LEU A 39 -4.74 19.39 -0.33
N SER A 40 -5.04 18.16 -0.74
CA SER A 40 -4.50 17.58 -1.97
C SER A 40 -5.31 17.91 -3.22
N GLY A 41 -6.60 18.20 -3.07
CA GLY A 41 -7.55 18.28 -4.19
C GLY A 41 -7.85 16.93 -4.84
N GLN A 42 -7.40 15.81 -4.25
CA GLN A 42 -7.63 14.46 -4.74
C GLN A 42 -8.81 13.79 -4.03
N PRO A 43 -9.47 12.79 -4.64
CA PRO A 43 -10.58 12.06 -4.02
C PRO A 43 -10.16 11.22 -2.81
N VAL A 44 -8.88 10.85 -2.66
CA VAL A 44 -8.34 9.98 -1.60
C VAL A 44 -9.15 8.68 -1.53
N ARG A 45 -8.83 7.75 -2.42
CA ARG A 45 -9.56 6.47 -2.61
C ARG A 45 -9.00 5.32 -1.78
N GLY A 46 -7.73 5.43 -1.32
CA GLY A 46 -7.03 4.39 -0.59
C GLY A 46 -6.86 4.71 0.89
N TRP A 47 -6.80 3.65 1.68
CA TRP A 47 -6.52 3.68 3.12
C TRP A 47 -5.48 2.63 3.48
N LEU A 48 -4.53 3.01 4.30
CA LEU A 48 -3.58 2.14 5.00
C LEU A 48 -3.61 2.54 6.47
N SER A 49 -4.04 1.66 7.36
CA SER A 49 -4.07 1.96 8.78
C SER A 49 -2.65 2.16 9.35
N PRO A 50 -2.45 3.10 10.30
CA PRO A 50 -1.17 3.25 10.98
C PRO A 50 -0.71 1.90 11.54
N ILE A 51 0.55 1.50 11.22
CA ILE A 51 1.11 0.18 11.53
C ILE A 51 0.21 -1.02 11.14
N ARG A 52 -0.72 -0.83 10.20
CA ARG A 52 -1.77 -1.79 9.79
C ARG A 52 -2.67 -2.24 10.95
N SER A 53 -2.78 -1.42 12.00
CA SER A 53 -3.69 -1.69 13.11
C SER A 53 -5.07 -1.15 12.79
N GLU A 54 -6.07 -2.01 12.87
CA GLU A 54 -7.47 -1.68 12.59
C GLU A 54 -8.41 -2.24 13.66
N SER A 55 -9.63 -1.75 13.69
CA SER A 55 -10.74 -2.34 14.42
C SER A 55 -11.60 -3.18 13.48
N PHE A 56 -12.54 -3.94 14.03
CA PHE A 56 -13.57 -4.61 13.23
C PHE A 56 -14.50 -3.65 12.48
N ASN A 57 -14.47 -2.36 12.82
CA ASN A 57 -15.31 -1.33 12.19
C ASN A 57 -14.57 -0.57 11.08
N THR A 58 -13.24 -0.59 11.07
CA THR A 58 -12.42 0.22 10.14
C THR A 58 -12.84 0.04 8.68
N PRO A 59 -13.01 -1.19 8.14
CA PRO A 59 -13.44 -1.36 6.75
C PRO A 59 -14.82 -0.77 6.45
N ASP A 60 -15.79 -0.96 7.37
CA ASP A 60 -17.14 -0.40 7.23
C ASP A 60 -17.11 1.14 7.22
N ILE A 61 -16.30 1.73 8.11
CA ILE A 61 -16.18 3.19 8.24
C ILE A 61 -15.46 3.78 7.03
N ALA A 62 -14.38 3.13 6.58
CA ALA A 62 -13.63 3.53 5.40
C ALA A 62 -14.54 3.52 4.15
N ALA A 63 -15.27 2.43 3.92
CA ALA A 63 -16.23 2.32 2.82
C ALA A 63 -17.32 3.38 2.88
N ALA A 64 -17.91 3.62 4.07
CA ALA A 64 -18.92 4.66 4.29
C ALA A 64 -18.42 6.08 3.98
N ASN A 65 -17.11 6.30 4.03
CA ASN A 65 -16.45 7.57 3.75
C ASN A 65 -15.82 7.64 2.34
N GLY A 66 -16.16 6.69 1.44
CA GLY A 66 -15.76 6.71 0.04
C GLY A 66 -14.34 6.20 -0.22
N ILE A 67 -13.77 5.43 0.69
CA ILE A 67 -12.57 4.65 0.43
C ILE A 67 -12.98 3.43 -0.40
N GLU A 68 -12.21 3.16 -1.44
CA GLU A 68 -12.48 2.09 -2.38
C GLU A 68 -11.55 0.89 -2.18
N TYR A 69 -10.36 1.11 -1.59
CA TYR A 69 -9.43 0.04 -1.26
C TYR A 69 -8.69 0.27 0.05
N LEU A 70 -8.39 -0.85 0.72
CA LEU A 70 -7.51 -0.93 1.88
C LEU A 70 -6.18 -1.57 1.48
N CYS A 71 -5.12 -1.28 2.24
CA CYS A 71 -3.79 -1.88 2.09
C CYS A 71 -3.33 -2.58 3.39
N ASP A 72 -4.26 -2.94 4.27
CA ASP A 72 -3.93 -3.44 5.61
C ASP A 72 -3.63 -4.94 5.63
N TRP A 73 -4.19 -5.73 4.71
CA TRP A 73 -4.09 -7.18 4.70
C TRP A 73 -3.07 -7.71 3.68
N LEU A 74 -2.17 -8.58 4.14
CA LEU A 74 -1.01 -9.10 3.41
C LEU A 74 -1.22 -10.55 2.96
N ASN A 75 -2.37 -10.87 2.41
CA ASN A 75 -2.80 -12.24 2.20
C ASN A 75 -2.97 -12.65 0.73
N ASP A 76 -2.63 -11.78 -0.21
CA ASP A 76 -2.69 -12.09 -1.64
C ASP A 76 -1.72 -11.17 -2.43
N ASP A 77 -1.33 -11.58 -3.63
CA ASP A 77 -0.56 -10.79 -4.61
C ASP A 77 -1.45 -10.15 -5.69
N MET A 78 -2.77 -10.23 -5.52
CA MET A 78 -3.78 -9.62 -6.38
C MET A 78 -4.79 -8.86 -5.54
N PRO A 79 -5.40 -7.78 -6.08
CA PRO A 79 -6.56 -7.18 -5.45
C PRO A 79 -7.70 -8.19 -5.34
N TYR A 80 -8.47 -8.09 -4.28
CA TYR A 80 -9.71 -8.86 -4.13
C TYR A 80 -10.79 -8.02 -3.45
N ALA A 81 -12.04 -8.30 -3.82
CA ALA A 81 -13.20 -7.64 -3.24
C ALA A 81 -13.67 -8.34 -1.96
N PHE A 82 -14.17 -7.58 -1.02
CA PHE A 82 -14.89 -8.11 0.15
C PHE A 82 -16.05 -7.18 0.54
N GLU A 83 -17.04 -7.75 1.20
CA GLU A 83 -18.25 -7.02 1.58
C GLU A 83 -18.12 -6.38 2.95
N THR A 84 -18.60 -5.14 3.07
CA THR A 84 -18.78 -4.42 4.32
C THR A 84 -20.26 -4.07 4.49
N LYS A 85 -20.65 -3.57 5.65
CA LYS A 85 -22.02 -3.05 5.86
C LYS A 85 -22.32 -1.82 5.00
N SER A 86 -21.29 -1.16 4.51
CA SER A 86 -21.38 0.08 3.73
C SER A 86 -21.14 -0.13 2.22
N GLY A 87 -21.02 -1.38 1.79
CA GLY A 87 -20.79 -1.78 0.39
C GLY A 87 -19.49 -2.54 0.18
N THR A 88 -19.25 -2.90 -1.07
CA THR A 88 -18.04 -3.63 -1.47
C THR A 88 -16.82 -2.71 -1.43
N ILE A 89 -15.74 -3.17 -0.84
CA ILE A 89 -14.43 -2.55 -0.83
C ILE A 89 -13.38 -3.57 -1.29
N HIS A 90 -12.19 -3.13 -1.62
CA HIS A 90 -11.13 -4.02 -2.09
C HIS A 90 -9.92 -3.98 -1.15
N ASN A 91 -9.20 -5.09 -1.05
CA ASN A 91 -7.85 -5.06 -0.51
C ASN A 91 -6.84 -5.02 -1.66
N LEU A 92 -5.86 -4.13 -1.58
CA LEU A 92 -4.72 -4.09 -2.48
C LEU A 92 -3.49 -4.67 -1.78
N PRO A 93 -2.72 -5.53 -2.46
CA PRO A 93 -1.46 -6.04 -1.93
C PRO A 93 -0.50 -4.92 -1.55
N HIS A 94 0.01 -4.98 -0.32
CA HIS A 94 0.95 -4.00 0.22
C HIS A 94 1.83 -4.65 1.29
N THR A 95 2.91 -5.29 0.85
CA THR A 95 3.77 -6.12 1.71
C THR A 95 4.61 -5.31 2.71
N MET A 96 4.92 -5.90 3.87
CA MET A 96 5.90 -5.38 4.83
C MET A 96 7.30 -5.92 4.58
N GLU A 97 7.41 -7.06 3.94
CA GLU A 97 8.67 -7.76 3.72
C GLU A 97 9.62 -6.99 2.80
N LEU A 98 9.09 -6.09 1.99
CA LEU A 98 9.84 -5.20 1.10
C LEU A 98 9.94 -3.76 1.62
N ASP A 99 9.53 -3.50 2.86
CA ASP A 99 9.67 -2.21 3.50
C ASP A 99 11.15 -1.94 3.83
N ASP A 100 11.69 -0.82 3.34
CA ASP A 100 13.10 -0.47 3.50
C ASP A 100 13.49 -0.25 4.97
N GLN A 101 12.59 0.28 5.80
CA GLN A 101 12.83 0.42 7.23
C GLN A 101 12.88 -0.95 7.89
N GLN A 102 11.98 -1.86 7.54
CA GLN A 102 11.97 -3.21 8.09
C GLN A 102 13.25 -3.95 7.73
N VAL A 103 13.63 -3.95 6.46
CA VAL A 103 14.78 -4.73 5.97
C VAL A 103 16.11 -4.10 6.41
N LEU A 104 16.32 -2.81 6.13
CA LEU A 104 17.62 -2.17 6.34
C LEU A 104 17.85 -1.68 7.77
N VAL A 105 16.79 -1.31 8.51
CA VAL A 105 16.94 -0.76 9.86
C VAL A 105 16.64 -1.78 10.93
N THR A 106 15.51 -2.48 10.83
CA THR A 106 15.08 -3.45 11.84
C THR A 106 15.86 -4.77 11.74
N LEU A 107 15.88 -5.37 10.57
CA LEU A 107 16.60 -6.63 10.30
C LEU A 107 18.10 -6.42 10.05
N ARG A 108 18.51 -5.18 9.76
CA ARG A 108 19.91 -4.78 9.53
C ARG A 108 20.58 -5.51 8.36
N HIS A 109 19.80 -5.79 7.31
CA HIS A 109 20.37 -6.28 6.06
C HIS A 109 21.21 -5.18 5.41
N THR A 110 22.16 -5.61 4.59
CA THR A 110 22.94 -4.72 3.73
C THR A 110 22.08 -4.19 2.59
N GLU A 111 22.53 -3.10 1.97
CA GLU A 111 21.88 -2.55 0.77
C GLU A 111 21.82 -3.57 -0.37
N GLN A 112 22.86 -4.41 -0.52
CA GLN A 112 22.89 -5.45 -1.55
C GLN A 112 21.84 -6.55 -1.27
N GLU A 113 21.74 -7.02 -0.05
CA GLU A 113 20.72 -8.00 0.33
C GLU A 113 19.30 -7.46 0.11
N TYR A 114 19.10 -6.17 0.33
CA TYR A 114 17.80 -5.53 0.02
C TYR A 114 17.52 -5.50 -1.48
N VAL A 115 18.52 -5.17 -2.31
CA VAL A 115 18.41 -5.22 -3.78
C VAL A 115 18.07 -6.62 -4.25
N ASP A 116 18.78 -7.62 -3.73
CA ASP A 116 18.59 -9.03 -4.09
C ASP A 116 17.18 -9.50 -3.69
N GLN A 117 16.71 -9.14 -2.49
CA GLN A 117 15.35 -9.45 -2.03
C GLN A 117 14.27 -8.83 -2.93
N LEU A 118 14.45 -7.58 -3.37
CA LEU A 118 13.51 -6.92 -4.29
C LEU A 118 13.49 -7.61 -5.66
N LYS A 119 14.65 -8.03 -6.18
CA LYS A 119 14.77 -8.75 -7.45
C LYS A 119 14.15 -10.14 -7.36
N ASP A 120 14.46 -10.89 -6.31
CA ASP A 120 13.93 -12.24 -6.11
C ASP A 120 12.40 -12.25 -5.99
N GLN A 121 11.83 -11.30 -5.25
CA GLN A 121 10.37 -11.15 -5.17
C GLN A 121 9.78 -10.81 -6.53
N PHE A 122 10.39 -9.86 -7.24
CA PHE A 122 9.94 -9.48 -8.59
C PHE A 122 10.00 -10.67 -9.55
N ASP A 123 11.09 -11.40 -9.60
CA ASP A 123 11.29 -12.53 -10.51
C ASP A 123 10.26 -13.64 -10.28
N CYS A 124 9.93 -13.92 -9.02
CA CYS A 124 8.88 -14.87 -8.66
C CYS A 124 7.51 -14.42 -9.18
N LEU A 125 7.10 -13.19 -8.86
CA LEU A 125 5.82 -12.63 -9.31
C LEU A 125 5.74 -12.47 -10.82
N TYR A 126 6.85 -12.11 -11.46
CA TYR A 126 6.94 -11.97 -12.91
C TYR A 126 6.78 -13.31 -13.61
N ALA A 127 7.43 -14.37 -13.12
CA ALA A 127 7.25 -15.72 -13.64
C ALA A 127 5.82 -16.22 -13.45
N GLU A 128 5.22 -16.03 -12.30
CA GLU A 128 3.82 -16.40 -12.04
C GLU A 128 2.82 -15.65 -12.91
N SER A 129 3.12 -14.40 -13.27
CA SER A 129 2.22 -13.59 -14.09
C SER A 129 1.99 -14.17 -15.49
N ALA A 130 2.95 -14.91 -16.02
CA ALA A 130 2.84 -15.57 -17.31
C ALA A 130 1.81 -16.70 -17.33
N GLU A 131 1.56 -17.35 -16.18
CA GLU A 131 0.66 -18.49 -16.08
C GLU A 131 -0.70 -18.14 -15.45
N ARG A 132 -0.71 -17.16 -14.55
CA ARG A 132 -1.86 -16.89 -13.68
C ARG A 132 -2.45 -15.48 -13.82
N GLY A 133 -1.96 -14.68 -14.80
CA GLY A 133 -2.34 -13.28 -14.96
C GLY A 133 -1.54 -12.34 -14.06
N GLY A 134 -1.80 -11.05 -14.20
CA GLY A 134 -1.01 -10.00 -13.54
C GLY A 134 -0.79 -10.23 -12.04
N ARG A 135 0.31 -9.66 -11.55
CA ARG A 135 0.67 -9.64 -10.13
C ARG A 135 0.94 -8.21 -9.70
N VAL A 136 0.70 -7.91 -8.45
CA VAL A 136 0.97 -6.61 -7.85
C VAL A 136 2.14 -6.72 -6.88
N MET A 137 3.15 -5.88 -7.09
CA MET A 137 4.29 -5.73 -6.18
C MET A 137 4.28 -4.30 -5.63
N ALA A 138 4.16 -4.16 -4.33
CA ALA A 138 4.30 -2.89 -3.64
C ALA A 138 5.65 -2.82 -2.93
N ILE A 139 6.36 -1.71 -3.07
CA ILE A 139 7.62 -1.44 -2.39
C ILE A 139 7.42 -0.25 -1.46
N ASN A 140 7.54 -0.48 -0.15
CA ASN A 140 7.44 0.58 0.84
C ASN A 140 8.77 1.29 0.98
N LEU A 141 8.76 2.60 0.80
CA LEU A 141 9.95 3.41 0.86
C LEU A 141 9.80 4.54 1.89
N ASN A 142 10.78 4.61 2.78
CA ASN A 142 10.92 5.69 3.73
C ASN A 142 12.04 6.62 3.26
N PRO A 143 11.77 7.88 2.86
CA PRO A 143 12.80 8.78 2.32
C PRO A 143 13.99 9.01 3.25
N TRP A 144 13.80 8.88 4.55
CA TRP A 144 14.87 8.97 5.54
C TRP A 144 15.75 7.70 5.62
N VAL A 145 15.32 6.58 5.02
CA VAL A 145 16.08 5.31 4.91
C VAL A 145 16.78 5.24 3.57
N THR A 146 16.07 4.92 2.48
CA THR A 146 16.66 4.72 1.15
C THR A 146 16.92 6.01 0.39
N GLY A 147 16.33 7.15 0.80
CA GLY A 147 16.64 8.47 0.24
C GLY A 147 18.01 9.04 0.66
N GLN A 148 18.79 8.33 1.48
CA GLN A 148 20.12 8.74 1.89
C GLN A 148 21.13 8.58 0.74
N ALA A 149 22.10 9.51 0.65
CA ALA A 149 23.07 9.54 -0.45
C ALA A 149 23.88 8.24 -0.63
N TYR A 150 24.12 7.50 0.44
CA TYR A 150 24.86 6.24 0.40
C TYR A 150 23.97 5.02 0.06
N ARG A 151 22.63 5.16 0.13
CA ARG A 151 21.65 4.10 -0.15
C ARG A 151 20.91 4.24 -1.48
N ILE A 152 20.77 5.46 -1.98
CA ILE A 152 19.91 5.74 -3.15
C ILE A 152 20.28 4.93 -4.39
N LYS A 153 21.56 4.58 -4.56
CA LYS A 153 22.01 3.75 -5.68
C LYS A 153 21.47 2.33 -5.64
N ALA A 154 21.30 1.75 -4.46
CA ALA A 154 20.71 0.43 -4.30
C ALA A 154 19.24 0.43 -4.76
N LEU A 155 18.48 1.45 -4.36
CA LEU A 155 17.11 1.62 -4.83
C LEU A 155 17.05 1.82 -6.35
N GLU A 156 17.92 2.67 -6.92
CA GLU A 156 18.00 2.90 -8.36
C GLU A 156 18.30 1.60 -9.13
N GLU A 157 19.20 0.76 -8.61
CA GLU A 157 19.52 -0.54 -9.19
C GLU A 157 18.31 -1.46 -9.23
N ALA A 158 17.62 -1.63 -8.10
CA ALA A 158 16.44 -2.49 -8.02
C ALA A 158 15.30 -2.00 -8.95
N LEU A 159 14.99 -0.70 -8.91
CA LEU A 159 13.95 -0.12 -9.74
C LEU A 159 14.28 -0.18 -11.24
N SER A 160 15.57 0.00 -11.60
CA SER A 160 16.02 -0.14 -13.00
C SER A 160 15.91 -1.57 -13.49
N TYR A 161 16.22 -2.54 -12.63
CA TYR A 161 16.03 -3.96 -12.94
C TYR A 161 14.56 -4.27 -13.22
N ILE A 162 13.68 -3.94 -12.30
CA ILE A 162 12.23 -4.19 -12.40
C ILE A 162 11.64 -3.52 -13.64
N SER A 163 11.92 -2.23 -13.84
CA SER A 163 11.37 -1.47 -14.95
C SER A 163 11.96 -1.83 -16.33
N GLY A 164 13.04 -2.58 -16.36
CA GLY A 164 13.68 -3.10 -17.57
C GLY A 164 12.98 -4.30 -18.19
N HIS A 165 11.97 -4.86 -17.52
CA HIS A 165 11.24 -6.04 -18.02
C HIS A 165 9.98 -5.65 -18.78
N ASP A 166 9.70 -6.36 -19.86
CA ASP A 166 8.50 -6.16 -20.68
C ASP A 166 7.23 -6.48 -19.88
N GLY A 167 6.17 -5.68 -20.08
CA GLY A 167 4.89 -5.89 -19.41
C GLY A 167 4.83 -5.37 -17.97
N VAL A 168 5.90 -4.78 -17.45
CA VAL A 168 5.87 -4.08 -16.15
C VAL A 168 5.14 -2.76 -16.32
N TRP A 169 4.15 -2.56 -15.45
CA TRP A 169 3.37 -1.33 -15.37
C TRP A 169 3.53 -0.66 -14.01
N THR A 170 4.12 0.53 -13.99
CA THR A 170 4.20 1.35 -12.79
C THR A 170 2.92 2.16 -12.65
N ALA A 171 2.16 1.93 -11.59
CA ALA A 171 0.83 2.49 -11.42
C ALA A 171 0.58 2.94 -9.97
N THR A 172 -0.41 3.80 -9.79
CA THR A 172 -0.98 4.12 -8.49
C THR A 172 -1.93 3.01 -8.02
N GLY A 173 -2.25 2.97 -6.73
CA GLY A 173 -3.23 2.01 -6.19
C GLY A 173 -4.61 2.16 -6.85
N ALA A 174 -5.02 3.40 -7.11
CA ALA A 174 -6.29 3.68 -7.80
C ALA A 174 -6.31 3.14 -9.23
N GLU A 175 -5.21 3.30 -9.98
CA GLU A 175 -5.09 2.76 -11.35
C GLU A 175 -5.10 1.23 -11.36
N ILE A 176 -4.42 0.59 -10.40
CA ILE A 176 -4.45 -0.87 -10.23
C ILE A 176 -5.87 -1.36 -9.94
N LEU A 177 -6.57 -0.70 -9.01
CA LEU A 177 -7.95 -1.03 -8.69
C LEU A 177 -8.88 -0.88 -9.90
N ASP A 178 -8.75 0.20 -10.66
CA ASP A 178 -9.58 0.45 -11.84
C ASP A 178 -9.33 -0.61 -12.92
N ALA A 179 -8.06 -0.98 -13.15
CA ALA A 179 -7.69 -2.06 -14.07
C ALA A 179 -8.24 -3.42 -13.60
N PHE A 180 -8.18 -3.71 -12.31
CA PHE A 180 -8.73 -4.94 -11.74
C PHE A 180 -10.26 -5.01 -11.93
N LYS A 181 -10.99 -3.94 -11.58
CA LYS A 181 -12.44 -3.86 -11.77
C LYS A 181 -12.87 -4.00 -13.24
N ALA A 182 -12.04 -3.54 -14.17
CA ALA A 182 -12.33 -3.64 -15.61
C ALA A 182 -12.18 -5.07 -16.16
N GLN A 183 -11.55 -5.98 -15.42
CA GLN A 183 -11.35 -7.39 -15.81
C GLN A 183 -12.38 -8.34 -15.16
N ALA A 184 -13.10 -7.88 -14.13
CA ALA A 184 -14.14 -8.61 -13.42
C ALA A 184 -15.48 -8.47 -14.16
#